data_e94ea63c2e29b5bf3bc84bf933631d59
#
_entry.id   e94ea63c2e29b5bf3bc84bf933631d59
#
_cell.length_a   1.000
_cell.length_b   1.000
_cell.length_c   1.000
_cell.angle_alpha   90.00
_cell.angle_beta   90.00
_cell.angle_gamma   90.00
#
_symmetry.space_group_name_H-M   'P 1'
#
loop_
_entity.id
_entity.type
_entity.pdbx_description
1 polymer ?
#
loop_
_entity_poly.entity_id
_entity_poly.type
_entity_poly.pdbx_seq_one_letter_code
_entity_poly.pdbx_strand_id
1 'polypeptide(L)'
;MNSVAARPGKPHRWSMAQDEAPTEVPATIRRHVAEVLEHLLSPGELERWECRWEPDDGRWLLVVEVVACGEHHRGFVAERGAGYPVEQGLDTFTDGLEDFISESRFAWGEQRLMKNRPWREV
;
A
#
# COMPACT_ATOMS: atom_id res chain seq x y z
N MET A 1 -7.49 -19.27 30.54
CA MET A 1 -7.99 -19.37 29.87
C MET A 1 -8.31 -19.27 29.21
N ASN A 2 -7.66 -18.72 29.60
CA ASN A 2 -8.14 -18.60 28.71
C ASN A 2 -8.31 -18.50 28.18
N SER A 3 -7.83 -18.50 28.67
CA SER A 3 -8.27 -18.63 27.92
C SER A 3 -8.43 -18.71 27.36
N VAL A 4 -7.94 -18.80 27.66
CA VAL A 4 -8.24 -19.00 26.82
C VAL A 4 -8.32 -19.16 26.25
N ALA A 5 -7.96 -19.17 26.60
CA ALA A 5 -8.26 -19.37 25.88
C ALA A 5 -8.34 -19.40 25.27
N ALA A 6 -7.91 -19.44 25.54
CA ALA A 6 -8.18 -19.56 24.76
C ALA A 6 -8.15 -19.73 24.25
N ARG A 7 -7.81 -19.97 24.19
CA ARG A 7 -7.90 -20.24 23.36
C ARG A 7 -7.79 -20.68 22.85
N PRO A 8 -7.54 -20.84 23.16
CA PRO A 8 -7.36 -21.31 22.38
C PRO A 8 -7.24 -21.53 21.56
N GLY A 9 -6.64 -21.30 21.70
CA GLY A 9 -6.60 -21.36 20.80
C GLY A 9 -6.16 -21.13 20.18
N LYS A 10 -5.71 -21.19 20.11
CA LYS A 10 -5.35 -20.91 19.36
C LYS A 10 -4.87 -20.71 19.06
N PRO A 11 -4.57 -20.58 19.28
CA PRO A 11 -4.19 -20.28 18.79
C PRO A 11 -3.76 -19.96 18.41
N HIS A 12 -3.19 -19.89 18.63
CA HIS A 12 -3.08 -19.48 18.12
C HIS A 12 -2.57 -19.03 18.14
N ARG A 13 -2.04 -18.98 18.34
CA ARG A 13 -1.94 -18.55 18.24
C ARG A 13 -1.27 -17.94 17.94
N TRP A 14 -0.84 -18.28 17.84
CA TRP A 14 -0.10 -17.45 17.26
C TRP A 14 0.23 -16.27 17.88
N SER A 15 1.27 -15.70 17.65
CA SER A 15 1.57 -14.57 18.40
C SER A 15 0.45 -13.60 18.38
N MET A 16 0.14 -13.12 19.50
CA MET A 16 -0.96 -12.24 19.58
C MET A 16 -0.66 -10.91 18.98
N ALA A 17 0.60 -10.49 19.02
CA ALA A 17 0.96 -9.23 18.41
C ALA A 17 0.69 -9.25 16.93
N GLN A 18 0.76 -10.41 16.33
CA GLN A 18 0.48 -10.52 14.91
C GLN A 18 -0.99 -10.42 14.62
N ASP A 19 -1.82 -10.73 15.60
CA ASP A 19 -3.26 -10.69 15.42
C ASP A 19 -3.81 -9.31 15.63
N GLU A 20 -3.05 -8.42 16.25
CA GLU A 20 -3.52 -7.08 16.48
C GLU A 20 -3.39 -6.24 15.24
N ALA A 21 -4.43 -5.48 14.96
CA ALA A 21 -4.42 -4.59 13.80
C ALA A 21 -3.33 -3.55 13.98
N PRO A 22 -2.40 -3.44 13.04
CA PRO A 22 -1.46 -2.34 13.08
C PRO A 22 -2.20 -1.04 12.83
N THR A 23 -1.81 0.00 13.53
CA THR A 23 -2.48 1.28 13.36
C THR A 23 -1.59 2.33 12.73
N GLU A 24 -0.28 2.16 12.88
CA GLU A 24 0.65 3.18 12.40
C GLU A 24 1.19 2.82 11.03
N VAL A 25 1.15 3.78 10.13
CA VAL A 25 1.78 3.66 8.82
C VAL A 25 3.14 4.33 8.93
N PRO A 26 4.22 3.61 8.57
CA PRO A 26 5.55 4.22 8.65
C PRO A 26 5.63 5.51 7.85
N ALA A 27 6.20 6.53 8.47
CA ALA A 27 6.26 7.86 7.84
C ALA A 27 7.06 7.82 6.54
N THR A 28 8.10 7.00 6.48
CA THR A 28 8.92 6.88 5.28
C THR A 28 8.11 6.34 4.11
N ILE A 29 7.29 5.32 4.38
CA ILE A 29 6.47 4.75 3.32
C ILE A 29 5.44 5.77 2.85
N ARG A 30 4.78 6.43 3.79
CA ARG A 30 3.78 7.44 3.44
C ARG A 30 4.42 8.55 2.60
N ARG A 31 5.63 8.96 2.94
CA ARG A 31 6.32 9.99 2.18
C ARG A 31 6.61 9.53 0.75
N HIS A 32 7.09 8.31 0.59
CA HIS A 32 7.38 7.80 -0.75
C HIS A 32 6.12 7.64 -1.58
N VAL A 33 5.01 7.19 -0.96
CA VAL A 33 3.75 7.10 -1.69
C VAL A 33 3.32 8.49 -2.16
N ALA A 34 3.43 9.49 -1.29
CA ALA A 34 3.10 10.86 -1.68
C ALA A 34 3.95 11.32 -2.84
N GLU A 35 5.25 10.99 -2.83
CA GLU A 35 6.15 11.37 -3.92
C GLU A 35 5.73 10.74 -5.23
N VAL A 36 5.33 9.47 -5.20
CA VAL A 36 4.87 8.78 -6.41
C VAL A 36 3.63 9.47 -6.97
N LEU A 37 2.68 9.76 -6.09
CA LEU A 37 1.44 10.39 -6.53
C LEU A 37 1.69 11.76 -7.12
N GLU A 38 2.58 12.54 -6.50
CA GLU A 38 2.90 13.87 -7.01
C GLU A 38 3.65 13.81 -8.33
N HIS A 39 4.44 12.77 -8.52
CA HIS A 39 5.19 12.63 -9.75
C HIS A 39 4.31 12.22 -10.92
N LEU A 40 3.36 11.32 -10.66
CA LEU A 40 2.59 10.70 -11.75
C LEU A 40 1.26 11.39 -12.02
N LEU A 41 0.71 12.12 -11.04
CA LEU A 41 -0.59 12.77 -11.19
C LEU A 41 -0.42 14.28 -11.08
N SER A 42 -1.11 15.01 -11.96
CA SER A 42 -1.15 16.46 -11.88
C SER A 42 -1.98 16.91 -10.69
N PRO A 43 -1.73 18.11 -10.17
CA PRO A 43 -2.45 18.56 -8.98
C PRO A 43 -3.98 18.51 -9.10
N GLY A 44 -4.51 18.76 -10.28
CA GLY A 44 -5.96 18.74 -10.46
C GLY A 44 -6.53 17.35 -10.66
N GLU A 45 -5.69 16.35 -10.82
CA GLU A 45 -6.16 14.99 -11.06
C GLU A 45 -6.37 14.21 -9.79
N LEU A 46 -5.48 14.39 -8.81
CA LEU A 46 -5.57 13.64 -7.57
C LEU A 46 -6.61 14.26 -6.67
N GLU A 47 -7.64 13.48 -6.33
CA GLU A 47 -8.70 13.96 -5.45
C GLU A 47 -8.43 13.63 -4.01
N ARG A 48 -8.03 12.38 -3.75
CA ARG A 48 -7.67 11.98 -2.40
C ARG A 48 -6.96 10.64 -2.44
N TRP A 49 -6.27 10.33 -1.36
CA TRP A 49 -5.65 9.02 -1.20
C TRP A 49 -5.55 8.68 0.27
N GLU A 50 -5.48 7.39 0.54
CA GLU A 50 -5.40 6.86 1.88
C GLU A 50 -4.40 5.72 1.92
N CYS A 51 -3.72 5.59 3.05
CA CYS A 51 -2.80 4.49 3.27
C CYS A 51 -3.14 3.88 4.62
N ARG A 52 -3.52 2.60 4.62
CA ARG A 52 -3.94 1.97 5.87
C ARG A 52 -3.71 0.47 5.82
N TRP A 53 -3.61 -0.13 6.99
CA TRP A 53 -3.47 -1.57 7.11
C TRP A 53 -4.83 -2.23 6.97
N GLU A 54 -4.87 -3.32 6.21
CA GLU A 54 -6.09 -4.11 6.02
C GLU A 54 -5.77 -5.58 6.18
N PRO A 55 -6.68 -6.34 6.77
CA PRO A 55 -6.47 -7.79 6.88
C PRO A 55 -6.72 -8.46 5.54
N ASP A 56 -5.92 -9.48 5.25
CA ASP A 56 -6.06 -10.24 4.03
C ASP A 56 -5.56 -11.65 4.26
N ASP A 57 -6.48 -12.59 4.40
CA ASP A 57 -6.16 -14.01 4.49
C ASP A 57 -5.08 -14.31 5.54
N GLY A 58 -5.31 -13.84 6.74
CA GLY A 58 -4.41 -14.14 7.86
C GLY A 58 -3.18 -13.26 7.97
N ARG A 59 -3.11 -12.22 7.16
CA ARG A 59 -1.97 -11.30 7.19
C ARG A 59 -2.48 -9.88 7.10
N TRP A 60 -1.58 -8.94 7.32
CA TRP A 60 -1.91 -7.52 7.24
C TRP A 60 -1.17 -6.89 6.07
N LEU A 61 -1.93 -6.26 5.18
CA LEU A 61 -1.37 -5.56 4.04
C LEU A 61 -1.52 -4.06 4.23
N LEU A 62 -0.49 -3.32 3.86
CA LEU A 62 -0.56 -1.87 3.87
C LEU A 62 -1.09 -1.44 2.51
N VAL A 63 -2.33 -1.00 2.49
CA VAL A 63 -3.07 -0.71 1.27
C VAL A 63 -3.09 0.78 1.01
N VAL A 64 -2.92 1.15 -0.25
CA VAL A 64 -3.05 2.54 -0.70
C VAL A 64 -4.24 2.61 -1.64
N GLU A 65 -5.18 3.48 -1.32
CA GLU A 65 -6.31 3.76 -2.19
C GLU A 65 -6.18 5.15 -2.75
N VAL A 66 -6.38 5.28 -4.04
CA VAL A 66 -6.20 6.54 -4.76
C VAL A 66 -7.47 6.82 -5.54
N VAL A 67 -7.94 8.07 -5.49
CA VAL A 67 -9.03 8.52 -6.34
C VAL A 67 -8.51 9.66 -7.18
N ALA A 68 -8.56 9.49 -8.49
CA ALA A 68 -8.08 10.49 -9.44
C ALA A 68 -9.14 10.67 -10.52
N CYS A 69 -9.61 11.88 -10.68
CA CYS A 69 -10.63 12.21 -11.69
C CYS A 69 -11.82 11.27 -11.63
N GLY A 70 -12.25 10.93 -10.42
CA GLY A 70 -13.39 10.05 -10.21
C GLY A 70 -13.12 8.57 -10.37
N GLU A 71 -11.90 8.18 -10.71
CA GLU A 71 -11.56 6.78 -10.89
C GLU A 71 -10.74 6.29 -9.70
N HIS A 72 -10.96 5.03 -9.35
CA HIS A 72 -10.37 4.45 -8.15
C HIS A 72 -9.27 3.46 -8.49
N HIS A 73 -8.20 3.52 -7.73
CA HIS A 73 -7.11 2.55 -7.83
C HIS A 73 -6.75 2.07 -6.44
N ARG A 74 -6.43 0.80 -6.33
CA ARG A 74 -6.05 0.20 -5.06
C ARG A 74 -4.82 -0.67 -5.27
N GLY A 75 -3.82 -0.46 -4.42
CA GLY A 75 -2.62 -1.28 -4.45
C GLY A 75 -2.11 -1.46 -3.04
N PHE A 76 -1.03 -2.23 -2.88
CA PHE A 76 -0.42 -2.34 -1.56
C PHE A 76 1.07 -2.14 -1.66
N VAL A 77 1.68 -1.70 -0.54
CA VAL A 77 3.10 -1.36 -0.52
C VAL A 77 3.89 -2.16 0.50
N ALA A 78 3.23 -2.89 1.38
CA ALA A 78 3.93 -3.63 2.41
C ALA A 78 3.03 -4.72 2.95
N GLU A 79 3.68 -5.74 3.52
CA GLU A 79 2.98 -6.84 4.16
C GLU A 79 3.66 -7.07 5.50
N ARG A 80 2.87 -7.07 6.56
CA ARG A 80 3.42 -7.23 7.90
C ARG A 80 3.78 -8.69 8.15
N GLY A 81 5.00 -8.90 8.63
CA GLY A 81 5.42 -10.22 9.08
C GLY A 81 5.97 -11.13 8.01
N ALA A 82 5.98 -10.71 6.76
CA ALA A 82 6.41 -11.60 5.68
C ALA A 82 7.82 -11.33 5.20
N GLY A 83 8.50 -10.34 5.76
CA GLY A 83 9.83 -10.00 5.28
C GLY A 83 9.80 -9.44 3.87
N TYR A 84 8.68 -8.95 3.43
CA TYR A 84 8.52 -8.38 2.10
C TYR A 84 9.28 -7.05 2.06
N PRO A 85 10.25 -6.90 1.17
CA PRO A 85 11.04 -5.67 1.16
C PRO A 85 10.19 -4.46 0.80
N VAL A 86 10.39 -3.37 1.56
CA VAL A 86 9.64 -2.14 1.33
C VAL A 86 9.88 -1.62 -0.08
N GLU A 87 11.13 -1.70 -0.55
CA GLU A 87 11.46 -1.23 -1.89
C GLU A 87 10.67 -1.97 -2.96
N GLN A 88 10.50 -3.26 -2.78
CA GLN A 88 9.73 -4.06 -3.72
C GLN A 88 8.26 -3.67 -3.71
N GLY A 89 7.73 -3.41 -2.52
CA GLY A 89 6.34 -2.98 -2.39
C GLY A 89 6.10 -1.64 -3.05
N LEU A 90 7.03 -0.70 -2.84
CA LEU A 90 6.91 0.61 -3.47
C LEU A 90 7.03 0.52 -4.98
N ASP A 91 7.91 -0.36 -5.48
CA ASP A 91 8.01 -0.59 -6.92
C ASP A 91 6.71 -1.14 -7.49
N THR A 92 6.16 -2.14 -6.82
CA THR A 92 4.92 -2.78 -7.27
C THR A 92 3.77 -1.78 -7.29
N PHE A 93 3.66 -0.97 -6.23
CA PHE A 93 2.63 0.05 -6.19
C PHE A 93 2.81 1.06 -7.31
N THR A 94 4.05 1.51 -7.53
CA THR A 94 4.32 2.51 -8.57
C THR A 94 3.99 1.96 -9.96
N ASP A 95 4.43 0.72 -10.25
CA ASP A 95 4.13 0.10 -11.52
C ASP A 95 2.62 -0.03 -11.73
N GLY A 96 1.89 -0.42 -10.69
CA GLY A 96 0.45 -0.54 -10.77
C GLY A 96 -0.24 0.79 -11.00
N LEU A 97 0.28 1.85 -10.39
CA LEU A 97 -0.29 3.17 -10.59
C LEU A 97 -0.03 3.67 -12.00
N GLU A 98 1.17 3.40 -12.54
CA GLU A 98 1.47 3.76 -13.93
C GLU A 98 0.49 3.09 -14.88
N ASP A 99 0.21 1.80 -14.65
CA ASP A 99 -0.74 1.06 -15.48
C ASP A 99 -2.15 1.63 -15.33
N PHE A 100 -2.56 1.92 -14.11
CA PHE A 100 -3.87 2.49 -13.86
C PHE A 100 -4.05 3.79 -14.63
N ILE A 101 -3.03 4.65 -14.61
CA ILE A 101 -3.12 5.94 -15.30
C ILE A 101 -3.25 5.73 -16.80
N SER A 102 -2.44 4.83 -17.37
CA SER A 102 -2.47 4.63 -18.82
C SER A 102 -3.78 4.03 -19.29
N GLU A 103 -4.52 3.37 -18.39
CA GLU A 103 -5.82 2.79 -18.72
C GLU A 103 -6.99 3.66 -18.29
N SER A 104 -6.71 4.79 -17.63
CA SER A 104 -7.76 5.66 -17.14
C SER A 104 -8.37 6.47 -18.27
N ARG A 105 -9.56 7.00 -18.01
CA ARG A 105 -10.20 7.86 -19.01
C ARG A 105 -9.56 9.23 -19.06
N PHE A 106 -9.00 9.70 -17.95
CA PHE A 106 -8.42 11.04 -17.90
C PHE A 106 -7.04 11.10 -18.57
N ALA A 107 -6.37 9.96 -18.74
CA ALA A 107 -5.03 9.93 -19.31
C ALA A 107 -4.85 8.74 -20.23
N TRP A 108 -5.89 8.39 -20.98
CA TRP A 108 -5.91 7.19 -21.81
C TRP A 108 -4.71 7.15 -22.75
N GLY A 109 -3.94 6.10 -22.66
CA GLY A 109 -2.80 5.90 -23.54
C GLY A 109 -1.55 6.66 -23.17
N GLU A 110 -1.60 7.52 -22.15
CA GLU A 110 -0.40 8.22 -21.73
C GLU A 110 0.48 7.31 -20.91
N GLN A 111 1.77 7.35 -21.20
CA GLN A 111 2.73 6.60 -20.41
C GLN A 111 3.45 7.57 -19.50
N ARG A 112 3.01 7.63 -18.27
CA ARG A 112 3.68 8.42 -17.24
C ARG A 112 4.50 7.46 -16.41
N LEU A 113 5.81 7.65 -16.42
CA LEU A 113 6.71 6.72 -15.77
C LEU A 113 7.54 7.42 -14.71
N MET A 114 7.76 6.75 -13.61
CA MET A 114 8.66 7.24 -12.58
C MET A 114 9.91 6.38 -12.61
N LYS A 115 10.96 6.91 -13.21
CA LYS A 115 12.19 6.15 -13.41
C LYS A 115 13.16 6.29 -12.26
N ASN A 116 13.23 7.48 -11.67
CA ASN A 116 14.12 7.72 -10.53
C ASN A 116 13.32 7.53 -9.26
N ARG A 117 13.51 6.40 -8.62
CA ARG A 117 12.75 6.04 -7.43
C ARG A 117 13.66 6.13 -6.22
N PRO A 118 13.42 7.11 -5.32
CA PRO A 118 14.35 7.37 -4.22
C PRO A 118 14.62 6.17 -3.33
N TRP A 119 13.66 5.29 -3.17
CA TRP A 119 13.83 4.14 -2.28
C TRP A 119 14.80 3.10 -2.85
N ARG A 120 15.15 3.22 -4.10
CA ARG A 120 16.11 2.30 -4.73
C ARG A 120 17.55 2.73 -4.55
N GLU A 121 17.76 3.90 -4.01
CA GLU A 121 19.11 4.39 -3.83
C GLU A 121 19.84 3.64 -2.79
N VAL A 122 21.10 3.44 -3.02
CA VAL A 122 21.95 2.73 -2.08
C VAL A 122 23.11 3.59 -1.71
#